data_d7a7e8b03db25466d107dbf1094ff197
#
_entry.id   d7a7e8b03db25466d107dbf1094ff197
#
_cell.length_a   1.000
_cell.length_b   1.000
_cell.length_c   1.000
_cell.angle_alpha   90.00
_cell.angle_beta   90.00
_cell.angle_gamma   90.00
#
_symmetry.space_group_name_H-M   'P 1'
#
loop_
_entity.id
_entity.type
_entity.pdbx_description
1 polymer ?
#
loop_
_entity_poly.entity_id
_entity_poly.type
_entity_poly.pdbx_seq_one_letter_code
_entity_poly.pdbx_strand_id
1 'polypeptide(L)'
;MSNFIHCKNNFGEEVDVPVDKFFFRPSVYGFIVDGGKILVMHNKSNGKLWFPGGGLEIDERLEAGLKREVKEETGIDIIIDKLILTKENFFYYQPLDEAYHAFLFFYLCRPITQNLLADDDVDDLESKKPRWILIDSIKPDDISDLSSDIYPCLQKLLI
;
A
#
# COMPACT_ATOMS: atom_id res chain seq x y z
N MET A 1 29.17 -12.33 -11.81
CA MET A 1 27.75 -12.22 -11.45
C MET A 1 27.54 -10.86 -10.84
N SER A 2 26.53 -10.12 -11.27
CA SER A 2 26.23 -8.84 -10.64
C SER A 2 25.64 -9.10 -9.26
N ASN A 3 26.25 -8.55 -8.23
CA ASN A 3 25.73 -8.58 -6.86
C ASN A 3 24.74 -7.43 -6.62
N PHE A 4 24.03 -7.00 -7.68
CA PHE A 4 23.10 -5.88 -7.65
C PHE A 4 21.73 -6.32 -8.19
N ILE A 5 20.68 -5.75 -7.62
CA ILE A 5 19.31 -5.85 -8.11
C ILE A 5 18.92 -4.49 -8.68
N HIS A 6 18.41 -4.49 -9.90
CA HIS A 6 17.84 -3.32 -10.55
C HIS A 6 16.40 -3.13 -10.10
N CYS A 7 16.07 -1.99 -9.50
CA CYS A 7 14.75 -1.71 -8.97
C CYS A 7 14.44 -0.21 -8.98
N LYS A 8 13.26 0.18 -8.54
CA LYS A 8 12.89 1.58 -8.38
C LYS A 8 13.04 2.04 -6.93
N ASN A 9 13.40 3.32 -6.76
CA ASN A 9 13.35 3.97 -5.46
C ASN A 9 11.96 4.57 -5.18
N ASN A 10 11.81 5.21 -4.02
CA ASN A 10 10.55 5.87 -3.60
C ASN A 10 10.15 7.08 -4.47
N PHE A 11 11.03 7.57 -5.35
CA PHE A 11 10.72 8.61 -6.35
C PHE A 11 10.38 8.05 -7.72
N GLY A 12 10.43 6.72 -7.90
CA GLY A 12 10.21 6.06 -9.19
C GLY A 12 11.43 6.02 -10.10
N GLU A 13 12.60 6.39 -9.59
CA GLU A 13 13.87 6.36 -10.33
C GLU A 13 14.47 4.96 -10.32
N GLU A 14 15.02 4.54 -11.47
CA GLU A 14 15.73 3.27 -11.60
C GLU A 14 17.09 3.33 -10.90
N VAL A 15 17.36 2.36 -10.04
CA VAL A 15 18.60 2.27 -9.25
C VAL A 15 19.10 0.83 -9.19
N ASP A 16 20.42 0.69 -9.09
CA ASP A 16 21.08 -0.60 -8.85
C ASP A 16 21.49 -0.67 -7.37
N VAL A 17 20.96 -1.64 -6.66
CA VAL A 17 21.17 -1.79 -5.21
C VAL A 17 21.86 -3.12 -4.93
N PRO A 18 22.92 -3.14 -4.09
CA PRO A 18 23.60 -4.38 -3.71
C PRO A 18 22.63 -5.39 -3.08
N VAL A 19 22.78 -6.66 -3.45
CA VAL A 19 21.89 -7.75 -2.98
C VAL A 19 21.88 -7.86 -1.45
N ASP A 20 23.00 -7.62 -0.80
CA ASP A 20 23.15 -7.69 0.66
C ASP A 20 22.40 -6.59 1.43
N LYS A 21 21.90 -5.56 0.74
CA LYS A 21 21.02 -4.54 1.33
C LYS A 21 19.55 -4.96 1.40
N PHE A 22 19.16 -6.05 0.74
CA PHE A 22 17.74 -6.45 0.67
C PHE A 22 17.31 -7.27 1.88
N PHE A 23 16.12 -6.92 2.39
CA PHE A 23 15.38 -7.67 3.39
C PHE A 23 14.06 -8.16 2.81
N PHE A 24 13.60 -9.31 3.26
CA PHE A 24 12.23 -9.75 2.97
C PHE A 24 11.24 -8.87 3.74
N ARG A 25 10.25 -8.36 3.01
CA ARG A 25 9.19 -7.53 3.60
C ARG A 25 7.81 -8.00 3.16
N PRO A 26 7.17 -8.90 3.90
CA PRO A 26 5.76 -9.15 3.70
C PRO A 26 4.96 -7.91 4.10
N SER A 27 4.06 -7.48 3.22
CA SER A 27 3.25 -6.28 3.40
C SER A 27 1.80 -6.55 3.04
N VAL A 28 0.88 -5.91 3.76
CA VAL A 28 -0.57 -6.10 3.60
C VAL A 28 -1.24 -4.77 3.31
N TYR A 29 -2.19 -4.77 2.37
CA TYR A 29 -2.92 -3.58 1.95
C TYR A 29 -4.40 -3.87 1.82
N GLY A 30 -5.24 -2.87 2.10
CA GLY A 30 -6.68 -2.98 2.03
C GLY A 30 -7.29 -2.17 0.89
N PHE A 31 -8.05 -2.83 0.01
CA PHE A 31 -9.03 -2.18 -0.83
C PHE A 31 -10.32 -2.06 0.00
N ILE A 32 -10.43 -0.96 0.74
CA ILE A 32 -11.54 -0.71 1.66
C ILE A 32 -12.61 0.05 0.88
N VAL A 33 -13.71 -0.63 0.60
CA VAL A 33 -14.75 -0.16 -0.32
C VAL A 33 -16.08 0.05 0.41
N ASP A 34 -16.70 1.18 0.12
CA ASP A 34 -18.06 1.49 0.60
C ASP A 34 -18.79 2.39 -0.41
N GLY A 35 -19.96 1.95 -0.89
CA GLY A 35 -20.83 2.72 -1.77
C GLY A 35 -20.16 3.24 -3.05
N GLY A 36 -19.34 2.43 -3.72
CA GLY A 36 -18.60 2.82 -4.95
C GLY A 36 -17.38 3.70 -4.70
N LYS A 37 -17.07 3.98 -3.44
CA LYS A 37 -15.86 4.68 -3.01
C LYS A 37 -14.83 3.71 -2.45
N ILE A 38 -13.57 4.09 -2.54
CA ILE A 38 -12.45 3.38 -1.94
C ILE A 38 -11.63 4.33 -1.09
N LEU A 39 -11.14 3.83 0.03
CA LEU A 39 -10.24 4.57 0.90
C LEU A 39 -8.82 4.53 0.34
N VAL A 40 -8.24 5.70 0.15
CA VAL A 40 -6.88 5.86 -0.37
C VAL A 40 -6.04 6.74 0.53
N MET A 41 -4.73 6.58 0.40
CA MET A 41 -3.70 7.41 1.01
C MET A 41 -2.95 8.17 -0.08
N HIS A 42 -2.25 9.24 0.30
CA HIS A 42 -1.27 9.88 -0.56
C HIS A 42 0.13 9.40 -0.21
N ASN A 43 0.88 8.92 -1.19
CA ASN A 43 2.29 8.67 -1.04
C ASN A 43 3.04 10.00 -0.88
N LYS A 44 3.78 10.16 0.23
CA LYS A 44 4.50 11.41 0.53
C LYS A 44 5.61 11.74 -0.47
N SER A 45 6.20 10.72 -1.10
CA SER A 45 7.34 10.89 -2.02
C SER A 45 6.92 11.42 -3.40
N ASN A 46 5.77 11.00 -3.91
CA ASN A 46 5.34 11.33 -5.27
C ASN A 46 3.93 11.93 -5.39
N GLY A 47 3.19 12.04 -4.27
CA GLY A 47 1.83 12.58 -4.24
C GLY A 47 0.76 11.71 -4.88
N LYS A 48 1.12 10.52 -5.35
CA LYS A 48 0.19 9.57 -5.99
C LYS A 48 -0.61 8.79 -4.96
N LEU A 49 -1.68 8.15 -5.43
CA LEU A 49 -2.55 7.33 -4.60
C LEU A 49 -1.88 6.02 -4.23
N TRP A 50 -2.12 5.60 -3.01
CA TRP A 50 -1.83 4.28 -2.52
C TRP A 50 -2.96 3.81 -1.58
N PHE A 51 -2.82 2.64 -1.01
CA PHE A 51 -3.87 2.02 -0.19
C PHE A 51 -3.40 1.86 1.25
N PRO A 52 -4.31 1.93 2.23
CA PRO A 52 -3.94 1.71 3.63
C PRO A 52 -3.33 0.33 3.83
N GLY A 53 -2.27 0.27 4.61
CA GLY A 53 -1.53 -0.94 4.90
C GLY A 53 -0.04 -0.69 5.08
N GLY A 54 0.72 -1.75 5.23
CA GLY A 54 2.17 -1.67 5.42
C GLY A 54 2.82 -3.01 5.74
N GLY A 55 4.04 -2.95 6.22
CA GLY A 55 4.83 -4.13 6.59
C GLY A 55 4.30 -4.83 7.83
N LEU A 56 4.44 -6.16 7.85
CA LEU A 56 4.10 -6.97 9.02
C LEU A 56 5.18 -6.90 10.09
N GLU A 57 4.77 -6.98 11.32
CA GLU A 57 5.63 -7.34 12.44
C GLU A 57 5.95 -8.84 12.38
N ILE A 58 7.10 -9.26 12.95
CA ILE A 58 7.59 -10.64 12.85
C ILE A 58 6.64 -11.68 13.48
N ASP A 59 5.89 -11.28 14.47
CA ASP A 59 4.97 -12.14 15.25
C ASP A 59 3.50 -11.94 14.85
N GLU A 60 3.24 -11.24 13.75
CA GLU A 60 1.91 -10.79 13.36
C GLU A 60 1.37 -11.59 12.15
N ARG A 61 0.11 -11.97 12.20
CA ARG A 61 -0.58 -12.59 11.06
C ARG A 61 -1.02 -11.52 10.04
N LEU A 62 -1.17 -11.91 8.78
CA LEU A 62 -1.54 -11.02 7.67
C LEU A 62 -2.76 -10.15 7.98
N GLU A 63 -3.86 -10.77 8.41
CA GLU A 63 -5.10 -10.02 8.69
C GLU A 63 -5.00 -9.12 9.92
N ALA A 64 -4.29 -9.56 10.96
CA ALA A 64 -4.06 -8.76 12.16
C ALA A 64 -3.22 -7.52 11.81
N GLY A 65 -2.16 -7.70 11.03
CA GLY A 65 -1.32 -6.60 10.54
C GLY A 65 -2.09 -5.61 9.69
N LEU A 66 -2.94 -6.08 8.80
CA LEU A 66 -3.78 -5.19 7.99
C LEU A 66 -4.71 -4.34 8.87
N LYS A 67 -5.39 -4.94 9.84
CA LYS A 67 -6.27 -4.21 10.76
C LYS A 67 -5.51 -3.16 11.57
N ARG A 68 -4.32 -3.52 12.06
CA ARG A 68 -3.45 -2.58 12.79
C ARG A 68 -3.02 -1.41 11.91
N GLU A 69 -2.46 -1.68 10.73
CA GLU A 69 -2.01 -0.64 9.80
C GLU A 69 -3.16 0.30 9.39
N VAL A 70 -4.30 -0.26 9.01
CA VAL A 70 -5.46 0.56 8.66
C VAL A 70 -5.90 1.45 9.81
N LYS A 71 -5.92 0.93 11.05
CA LYS A 71 -6.27 1.71 12.23
C LYS A 71 -5.29 2.84 12.50
N GLU A 72 -4.00 2.56 12.40
CA GLU A 72 -2.93 3.54 12.63
C GLU A 72 -2.94 4.65 11.58
N GLU A 73 -3.13 4.31 10.31
CA GLU A 73 -3.08 5.26 9.20
C GLU A 73 -4.38 6.04 8.98
N THR A 74 -5.52 5.42 9.24
CA THR A 74 -6.82 5.98 8.85
C THR A 74 -7.80 6.22 10.01
N GLY A 75 -7.58 5.56 11.14
CA GLY A 75 -8.44 5.63 12.32
C GLY A 75 -9.67 4.74 12.26
N ILE A 76 -9.91 4.02 11.15
CA ILE A 76 -11.11 3.18 11.01
C ILE A 76 -10.84 1.71 11.36
N ASP A 77 -11.92 1.02 11.72
CA ASP A 77 -11.95 -0.44 11.87
C ASP A 77 -12.57 -1.06 10.62
N ILE A 78 -12.11 -2.25 10.25
CA ILE A 78 -12.49 -2.93 9.01
C ILE A 78 -12.90 -4.38 9.22
N ILE A 79 -13.73 -4.87 8.31
CA ILE A 79 -13.95 -6.29 8.07
C ILE A 79 -13.15 -6.69 6.83
N ILE A 80 -12.37 -7.75 6.94
CA ILE A 80 -11.63 -8.32 5.82
C ILE A 80 -12.49 -9.40 5.19
N ASP A 81 -12.80 -9.24 3.90
CA ASP A 81 -13.66 -10.18 3.19
C ASP A 81 -12.86 -11.29 2.49
N LYS A 82 -11.87 -10.92 1.69
CA LYS A 82 -11.04 -11.90 0.95
C LYS A 82 -9.74 -11.32 0.42
N LEU A 83 -8.76 -12.19 0.19
CA LEU A 83 -7.56 -11.87 -0.58
C LEU A 83 -7.93 -11.71 -2.06
N ILE A 84 -7.48 -10.63 -2.69
CA ILE A 84 -7.76 -10.33 -4.11
C ILE A 84 -6.53 -10.52 -4.98
N LEU A 85 -5.38 -10.03 -4.53
CA LEU A 85 -4.17 -9.93 -5.34
C LEU A 85 -2.95 -10.17 -4.47
N THR A 86 -1.99 -10.91 -5.01
CA THR A 86 -0.64 -11.01 -4.46
C THR A 86 0.37 -10.57 -5.50
N LYS A 87 1.35 -9.79 -5.09
CA LYS A 87 2.43 -9.32 -5.96
C LYS A 87 3.77 -9.39 -5.23
N GLU A 88 4.81 -9.35 -6.01
CA GLU A 88 6.20 -9.32 -5.56
C GLU A 88 6.86 -8.08 -6.15
N ASN A 89 7.70 -7.42 -5.38
CA ASN A 89 8.39 -6.22 -5.82
C ASN A 89 9.77 -6.10 -5.17
N PHE A 90 10.73 -5.58 -5.92
CA PHE A 90 12.00 -5.10 -5.39
C PHE A 90 11.96 -3.58 -5.32
N PHE A 91 12.29 -3.02 -4.18
CA PHE A 91 12.10 -1.61 -3.90
C PHE A 91 13.21 -1.06 -3.00
N TYR A 92 13.71 0.13 -3.33
CA TYR A 92 14.69 0.84 -2.51
C TYR A 92 14.05 2.08 -1.88
N TYR A 93 14.03 2.13 -0.55
CA TYR A 93 13.52 3.27 0.20
C TYR A 93 14.68 4.17 0.63
N GLN A 94 14.95 5.17 -0.16
CA GLN A 94 16.10 6.06 0.00
C GLN A 94 16.16 6.78 1.35
N PRO A 95 15.03 7.24 1.97
CA PRO A 95 15.08 7.92 3.25
C PRO A 95 15.69 7.10 4.39
N LEU A 96 15.58 5.79 4.35
CA LEU A 96 16.15 4.88 5.35
C LEU A 96 17.39 4.12 4.85
N ASP A 97 17.79 4.32 3.59
CA ASP A 97 18.84 3.51 2.92
C ASP A 97 18.57 2.00 3.05
N GLU A 98 17.31 1.59 2.91
CA GLU A 98 16.86 0.21 3.03
C GLU A 98 16.28 -0.30 1.72
N ALA A 99 16.59 -1.54 1.38
CA ALA A 99 16.07 -2.22 0.21
C ALA A 99 15.19 -3.41 0.62
N TYR A 100 14.09 -3.60 -0.10
CA TYR A 100 13.11 -4.62 0.24
C TYR A 100 12.81 -5.54 -0.94
N HIS A 101 12.84 -6.84 -0.67
CA HIS A 101 12.16 -7.84 -1.47
C HIS A 101 10.76 -8.01 -0.85
N ALA A 102 9.79 -7.26 -1.37
CA ALA A 102 8.46 -7.16 -0.80
C ALA A 102 7.53 -8.21 -1.39
N PHE A 103 6.73 -8.83 -0.53
CA PHE A 103 5.61 -9.68 -0.89
C PHE A 103 4.33 -8.97 -0.47
N LEU A 104 3.49 -8.60 -1.44
CA LEU A 104 2.35 -7.71 -1.26
C LEU A 104 1.05 -8.50 -1.32
N PHE A 105 0.24 -8.35 -0.28
CA PHE A 105 -1.06 -9.03 -0.15
C PHE A 105 -2.17 -7.97 -0.10
N PHE A 106 -3.04 -7.95 -1.10
CA PHE A 106 -4.15 -7.01 -1.19
C PHE A 106 -5.47 -7.70 -0.86
N TYR A 107 -6.17 -7.19 0.15
CA TYR A 107 -7.45 -7.72 0.61
C TYR A 107 -8.60 -6.78 0.27
N LEU A 108 -9.73 -7.35 -0.13
CA LEU A 108 -11.00 -6.61 -0.15
C LEU A 108 -11.53 -6.48 1.27
N CYS A 109 -11.87 -5.26 1.65
CA CYS A 109 -12.35 -4.92 2.98
C CYS A 109 -13.57 -4.01 2.93
N ARG A 110 -14.34 -4.02 4.04
CA ARG A 110 -15.44 -3.08 4.28
C ARG A 110 -15.17 -2.29 5.57
N PRO A 111 -15.52 -1.01 5.63
CA PRO A 111 -15.37 -0.24 6.86
C PRO A 111 -16.43 -0.63 7.89
N ILE A 112 -16.06 -0.68 9.16
CA ILE A 112 -16.99 -0.75 10.30
C ILE A 112 -17.29 0.67 10.77
N THR A 113 -16.27 1.54 10.78
CA THR A 113 -16.35 2.95 11.15
C THR A 113 -15.91 3.81 9.98
N GLN A 114 -16.28 5.11 9.94
CA GLN A 114 -15.96 5.99 8.82
C GLN A 114 -15.26 7.29 9.23
N ASN A 115 -15.01 7.50 10.50
CA ASN A 115 -14.29 8.70 10.98
C ASN A 115 -12.79 8.57 10.71
N LEU A 116 -12.32 9.31 9.71
CA LEU A 116 -10.90 9.33 9.34
C LEU A 116 -10.08 10.22 10.28
N LEU A 117 -8.82 9.84 10.50
CA LEU A 117 -7.82 10.69 11.15
C LEU A 117 -7.53 11.93 10.30
N ALA A 118 -7.24 13.05 10.95
CA ALA A 118 -6.65 14.21 10.29
C ALA A 118 -5.21 13.91 9.86
N ASP A 119 -4.69 14.62 8.85
CA ASP A 119 -3.34 14.40 8.32
C ASP A 119 -2.25 14.46 9.40
N ASP A 120 -2.39 15.38 10.36
CA ASP A 120 -1.42 15.56 11.44
C ASP A 120 -1.42 14.41 12.47
N ASP A 121 -2.48 13.62 12.50
CA ASP A 121 -2.63 12.46 13.38
C ASP A 121 -2.14 11.14 12.74
N VAL A 122 -1.75 11.17 11.46
CA VAL A 122 -1.20 10.01 10.75
C VAL A 122 0.31 9.92 11.00
N ASP A 123 0.70 8.92 11.77
CA ASP A 123 2.10 8.62 12.06
C ASP A 123 2.64 7.57 11.09
N ASP A 124 2.93 8.00 9.88
CA ASP A 124 3.48 7.18 8.81
C ASP A 124 4.53 7.94 8.01
N LEU A 125 5.66 7.30 7.73
CA LEU A 125 6.76 7.90 6.97
C LEU A 125 6.46 8.00 5.47
N GLU A 126 5.63 7.10 4.93
CA GLU A 126 5.41 6.94 3.49
C GLU A 126 4.11 7.55 3.01
N SER A 127 3.07 7.58 3.86
CA SER A 127 1.71 7.93 3.47
C SER A 127 1.05 8.93 4.39
N LYS A 128 0.10 9.70 3.87
CA LYS A 128 -0.83 10.54 4.64
C LYS A 128 -2.09 10.89 3.85
N LYS A 129 -2.96 11.72 4.43
CA LYS A 129 -4.21 12.20 3.83
C LYS A 129 -5.18 11.08 3.48
N PRO A 130 -5.61 10.25 4.44
CA PRO A 130 -6.64 9.26 4.18
C PRO A 130 -7.91 9.95 3.69
N ARG A 131 -8.48 9.46 2.59
CA ARG A 131 -9.71 10.02 2.02
C ARG A 131 -10.47 9.01 1.19
N TRP A 132 -11.78 9.20 1.13
CA TRP A 132 -12.68 8.43 0.28
C TRP A 132 -12.76 9.08 -1.11
N ILE A 133 -12.53 8.31 -2.17
CA ILE A 133 -12.71 8.75 -3.55
C ILE A 133 -13.55 7.76 -4.33
N LEU A 134 -14.23 8.23 -5.38
CA LEU A 134 -14.96 7.34 -6.28
C LEU A 134 -13.98 6.44 -7.03
N ILE A 135 -14.25 5.14 -7.05
CA ILE A 135 -13.39 4.16 -7.76
C ILE A 135 -13.32 4.49 -9.25
N ASP A 136 -14.44 4.89 -9.87
CA ASP A 136 -14.51 5.21 -11.28
C ASP A 136 -13.76 6.50 -11.66
N SER A 137 -13.40 7.33 -10.69
CA SER A 137 -12.57 8.53 -10.92
C SER A 137 -11.07 8.24 -11.00
N ILE A 138 -10.63 7.05 -10.58
CA ILE A 138 -9.21 6.68 -10.55
C ILE A 138 -8.73 6.32 -11.95
N LYS A 139 -7.59 6.89 -12.34
CA LYS A 139 -6.87 6.56 -13.57
C LYS A 139 -5.59 5.76 -13.26
N PRO A 140 -5.08 4.97 -14.20
CA PRO A 140 -3.84 4.23 -13.98
C PRO A 140 -2.67 5.08 -13.49
N ASP A 141 -2.52 6.29 -14.04
CA ASP A 141 -1.43 7.20 -13.69
C ASP A 141 -1.56 7.84 -12.29
N ASP A 142 -2.74 7.75 -11.67
CA ASP A 142 -2.96 8.24 -10.30
C ASP A 142 -2.34 7.31 -9.26
N ILE A 143 -2.13 6.04 -9.59
CA ILE A 143 -1.64 5.00 -8.69
C ILE A 143 -0.11 5.02 -8.63
N SER A 144 0.43 4.96 -7.41
CA SER A 144 1.86 5.12 -7.16
C SER A 144 2.72 4.03 -7.79
N ASP A 145 2.34 2.77 -7.62
CA ASP A 145 3.12 1.61 -8.06
C ASP A 145 2.18 0.47 -8.47
N LEU A 146 2.69 -0.50 -9.24
CA LEU A 146 1.92 -1.67 -9.68
C LEU A 146 0.57 -1.32 -10.33
N SER A 147 0.46 -0.15 -10.96
CA SER A 147 -0.81 0.33 -11.53
C SER A 147 -1.39 -0.62 -12.59
N SER A 148 -0.53 -1.26 -13.38
CA SER A 148 -0.94 -2.26 -14.39
C SER A 148 -1.62 -3.50 -13.79
N ASP A 149 -1.32 -3.83 -12.55
CA ASP A 149 -1.92 -4.96 -11.82
C ASP A 149 -3.11 -4.52 -10.97
N ILE A 150 -2.98 -3.37 -10.29
CA ILE A 150 -3.98 -2.85 -9.36
C ILE A 150 -5.19 -2.29 -10.10
N TYR A 151 -5.00 -1.49 -11.13
CA TYR A 151 -6.10 -0.82 -11.83
C TYR A 151 -7.16 -1.79 -12.37
N PRO A 152 -6.80 -2.92 -13.02
CA PRO A 152 -7.80 -3.92 -13.43
C PRO A 152 -8.59 -4.52 -12.25
N CYS A 153 -7.95 -4.68 -11.09
CA CYS A 153 -8.63 -5.14 -9.87
C CYS A 153 -9.66 -4.12 -9.40
N LEU A 154 -9.31 -2.83 -9.40
CA LEU A 154 -10.24 -1.76 -9.01
C LEU A 154 -11.47 -1.70 -9.93
N GLN A 155 -11.27 -1.85 -11.23
CA GLN A 155 -12.37 -1.87 -12.20
C GLN A 155 -13.37 -3.00 -11.93
N LYS A 156 -12.91 -4.15 -11.46
CA LYS A 156 -13.78 -5.28 -11.06
C LYS A 156 -14.60 -5.01 -9.79
N LEU A 157 -14.19 -4.06 -8.96
CA LEU A 157 -14.92 -3.69 -7.74
C LEU A 157 -16.13 -2.78 -8.03
N LEU A 158 -16.27 -2.29 -9.26
CA LEU A 158 -17.41 -1.47 -9.70
C LEU A 158 -18.64 -2.29 -10.10
N ILE A 159 -18.52 -3.60 -10.16
CA ILE A 159 -19.59 -4.51 -10.62
C ILE A 159 -20.46 -4.96 -9.46
#